data_9ab1f445bc252f4fc380c29d65a61f4f
#
_entry.id   9ab1f445bc252f4fc380c29d65a61f4f
#
_cell.length_a   1.000
_cell.length_b   1.000
_cell.length_c   1.000
_cell.angle_alpha   90.00
_cell.angle_beta   90.00
_cell.angle_gamma   90.00
#
_symmetry.space_group_name_H-M   'P 1'
#
loop_
_entity.id
_entity.type
_entity.pdbx_description
1 polymer ?
#
loop_
_entity_poly.entity_id
_entity_poly.type
_entity_poly.pdbx_seq_one_letter_code
_entity_poly.pdbx_strand_id
1 'polypeptide(L)'
;VYFYEVARQLGVDRLSETAKNFGLGKQVLSDFAEERSGVVPNTKWKKKFIGQNWYIGETLHSGIGQGYFQSTPIQLCLMTAQIANGGYKIDPRIIFEKRDNDLRDYIKHKNEKPNESLPTNLLLKNFNLKPLFQNKENINIVKDAMFSSSNEPGGTSYRHRIENPKFTFAGKTGSS
;
A
#
# COMPACT_ATOMS: atom_id res chain seq x y z
N VAL A 1 9.73 9.60 -17.21
CA VAL A 1 10.81 10.56 -16.84
C VAL A 1 10.61 11.10 -15.41
N TYR A 2 9.42 11.61 -15.05
CA TYR A 2 9.18 12.25 -13.74
C TYR A 2 9.59 11.37 -12.55
N PHE A 3 9.09 10.15 -12.46
CA PHE A 3 9.39 9.25 -11.31
C PHE A 3 10.84 8.79 -11.27
N TYR A 4 11.54 8.75 -12.38
CA TYR A 4 12.99 8.51 -12.40
C TYR A 4 13.74 9.62 -11.67
N GLU A 5 13.38 10.88 -11.94
CA GLU A 5 14.01 12.02 -11.29
C GLU A 5 13.67 12.10 -9.80
N VAL A 6 12.42 11.85 -9.44
CA VAL A 6 12.01 11.75 -8.02
C VAL A 6 12.81 10.68 -7.32
N ALA A 7 12.94 9.48 -7.89
CA ALA A 7 13.71 8.38 -7.30
C ALA A 7 15.19 8.73 -7.19
N ARG A 8 15.76 9.39 -8.20
CA ARG A 8 17.16 9.85 -8.20
C ARG A 8 17.44 10.81 -7.04
N GLN A 9 16.55 11.76 -6.78
CA GLN A 9 16.67 12.73 -5.70
C GLN A 9 16.42 12.10 -4.32
N LEU A 10 15.45 11.19 -4.23
CA LEU A 10 15.10 10.51 -2.98
C LEU A 10 16.20 9.53 -2.53
N GLY A 11 16.76 8.79 -3.47
CA GLY A 11 17.67 7.68 -3.23
C GLY A 11 16.97 6.39 -2.80
N VAL A 12 17.60 5.25 -3.11
CA VAL A 12 17.00 3.92 -2.87
C VAL A 12 16.77 3.62 -1.38
N ASP A 13 17.62 4.13 -0.50
CA ASP A 13 17.52 3.81 0.93
C ASP A 13 16.23 4.40 1.54
N ARG A 14 15.87 5.65 1.21
CA ARG A 14 14.61 6.27 1.63
C ARG A 14 13.39 5.61 0.97
N LEU A 15 13.51 5.27 -0.32
CA LEU A 15 12.46 4.52 -1.02
C LEU A 15 12.21 3.17 -0.34
N SER A 16 13.28 2.44 -0.01
CA SER A 16 13.23 1.17 0.72
C SER A 16 12.58 1.30 2.09
N GLU A 17 12.91 2.36 2.85
CA GLU A 17 12.32 2.62 4.16
C GLU A 17 10.80 2.85 4.04
N THR A 18 10.38 3.69 3.09
CA THR A 18 8.96 3.94 2.83
C THR A 18 8.22 2.65 2.44
N ALA A 19 8.79 1.85 1.54
CA ALA A 19 8.21 0.58 1.13
C ALA A 19 8.03 -0.40 2.31
N LYS A 20 9.02 -0.47 3.21
CA LYS A 20 8.95 -1.30 4.43
C LYS A 20 7.90 -0.81 5.42
N ASN A 21 7.67 0.49 5.53
CA ASN A 21 6.60 1.03 6.37
C ASN A 21 5.23 0.57 5.89
N PHE A 22 5.04 0.41 4.59
CA PHE A 22 3.83 -0.19 4.00
C PHE A 22 3.72 -1.71 4.15
N GLY A 23 4.75 -2.38 4.65
CA GLY A 23 4.75 -3.84 4.85
C GLY A 23 5.46 -4.64 3.76
N LEU A 24 6.04 -3.99 2.74
CA LEU A 24 6.80 -4.69 1.72
C LEU A 24 8.13 -5.22 2.27
N GLY A 25 8.60 -6.34 1.73
CA GLY A 25 9.91 -6.92 2.09
C GLY A 25 9.95 -7.65 3.43
N LYS A 26 8.81 -7.98 4.02
CA LYS A 26 8.68 -8.79 5.25
C LYS A 26 7.41 -9.65 5.21
N GLN A 27 7.37 -10.68 6.03
CA GLN A 27 6.12 -11.40 6.28
C GLN A 27 5.14 -10.47 7.01
N VAL A 28 3.89 -10.43 6.57
CA VAL A 28 2.85 -9.55 7.11
C VAL A 28 1.74 -10.29 7.84
N LEU A 29 1.60 -11.61 7.60
CA LEU A 29 0.67 -12.48 8.27
C LEU A 29 1.34 -13.19 9.45
N SER A 30 0.82 -13.04 10.65
CA SER A 30 1.34 -13.70 11.85
C SER A 30 0.95 -15.18 11.95
N ASP A 31 -0.09 -15.56 11.23
CA ASP A 31 -0.76 -16.87 11.30
C ASP A 31 -0.49 -17.76 10.08
N PHE A 32 0.44 -17.36 9.20
CA PHE A 32 0.81 -18.10 8.00
C PHE A 32 2.32 -18.22 7.85
N ALA A 33 2.87 -19.33 8.31
CA ALA A 33 4.33 -19.57 8.36
C ALA A 33 5.00 -19.69 6.98
N GLU A 34 4.26 -20.05 5.95
CA GLU A 34 4.77 -20.25 4.59
C GLU A 34 4.80 -18.94 3.76
N GLU A 35 4.44 -17.82 4.36
CA GLU A 35 4.46 -16.53 3.67
C GLU A 35 5.88 -16.15 3.24
N ARG A 36 6.01 -15.72 1.98
CA ARG A 36 7.27 -15.17 1.47
C ARG A 36 7.39 -13.69 1.77
N SER A 37 8.60 -13.26 2.16
CA SER A 37 8.85 -11.85 2.52
C SER A 37 8.99 -10.91 1.31
N GLY A 38 9.18 -11.44 0.09
CA GLY A 38 9.59 -10.60 -1.02
C GLY A 38 10.96 -9.96 -0.84
N VAL A 39 11.30 -8.99 -1.65
CA VAL A 39 12.57 -8.24 -1.59
C VAL A 39 12.30 -6.75 -1.73
N VAL A 40 12.76 -5.96 -0.76
CA VAL A 40 12.85 -4.50 -0.85
C VAL A 40 14.34 -4.13 -0.82
N PRO A 41 14.94 -3.87 -2.01
CA PRO A 41 16.36 -3.65 -2.14
C PRO A 41 16.76 -2.30 -1.56
N ASN A 42 18.00 -2.23 -1.07
CA ASN A 42 18.70 -1.02 -0.70
C ASN A 42 20.22 -1.20 -0.82
N THR A 43 20.98 -0.16 -0.52
CA THR A 43 22.45 -0.21 -0.63
C THR A 43 23.07 -1.33 0.22
N LYS A 44 22.60 -1.49 1.47
CA LYS A 44 23.07 -2.54 2.40
C LYS A 44 22.68 -3.94 1.94
N TRP A 45 21.45 -4.11 1.46
CA TRP A 45 20.95 -5.38 0.94
C TRP A 45 21.81 -5.85 -0.24
N LYS A 46 22.05 -4.98 -1.22
CA LYS A 46 22.85 -5.35 -2.40
C LYS A 46 24.27 -5.74 -2.02
N LYS A 47 24.91 -4.96 -1.14
CA LYS A 47 26.24 -5.27 -0.65
C LYS A 47 26.31 -6.62 0.04
N LYS A 48 25.28 -6.94 0.87
CA LYS A 48 25.23 -8.18 1.64
C LYS A 48 24.96 -9.42 0.77
N PHE A 49 23.99 -9.34 -0.15
CA PHE A 49 23.47 -10.51 -0.87
C PHE A 49 24.09 -10.69 -2.26
N ILE A 50 24.56 -9.60 -2.89
CA ILE A 50 25.13 -9.63 -4.25
C ILE A 50 26.63 -9.34 -4.21
N GLY A 51 27.14 -8.73 -3.13
CA GLY A 51 28.55 -8.41 -2.98
C GLY A 51 29.01 -7.15 -3.76
N GLN A 52 28.08 -6.45 -4.42
CA GLN A 52 28.34 -5.29 -5.26
C GLN A 52 27.86 -3.99 -4.63
N ASN A 53 28.42 -2.87 -5.07
CA ASN A 53 27.89 -1.55 -4.71
C ASN A 53 26.59 -1.27 -5.48
N TRP A 54 25.80 -0.35 -4.93
CA TRP A 54 24.59 0.13 -5.58
C TRP A 54 24.94 1.13 -6.69
N TYR A 55 24.24 1.05 -7.83
CA TYR A 55 24.38 1.97 -8.94
C TYR A 55 23.15 2.84 -9.11
N ILE A 56 23.34 4.07 -9.61
CA ILE A 56 22.23 5.04 -9.76
C ILE A 56 21.12 4.52 -10.70
N GLY A 57 21.47 3.78 -11.75
CA GLY A 57 20.50 3.18 -12.66
C GLY A 57 19.53 2.23 -11.96
N GLU A 58 19.98 1.52 -10.91
CA GLU A 58 19.14 0.65 -10.11
C GLU A 58 18.13 1.44 -9.26
N THR A 59 18.52 2.64 -8.80
CA THR A 59 17.59 3.56 -8.13
C THR A 59 16.47 4.00 -9.08
N LEU A 60 16.80 4.29 -10.33
CA LEU A 60 15.81 4.69 -11.33
C LEU A 60 14.80 3.56 -11.58
N HIS A 61 15.27 2.34 -11.77
CA HIS A 61 14.40 1.17 -11.93
C HIS A 61 13.54 0.93 -10.68
N SER A 62 14.13 1.04 -9.50
CA SER A 62 13.42 0.90 -8.23
C SER A 62 12.29 1.95 -8.09
N GLY A 63 12.50 3.16 -8.61
CA GLY A 63 11.52 4.24 -8.60
C GLY A 63 10.23 3.98 -9.39
N ILE A 64 10.25 2.98 -10.26
CA ILE A 64 9.07 2.53 -11.00
C ILE A 64 8.63 1.11 -10.60
N GLY A 65 9.15 0.58 -9.49
CA GLY A 65 8.82 -0.74 -8.98
C GLY A 65 9.44 -1.89 -9.77
N GLN A 66 10.53 -1.64 -10.48
CA GLN A 66 11.26 -2.64 -11.26
C GLN A 66 12.63 -2.97 -10.63
N GLY A 67 13.40 -3.85 -11.28
CA GLY A 67 14.70 -4.29 -10.81
C GLY A 67 14.61 -5.38 -9.77
N TYR A 68 15.23 -5.19 -8.62
CA TYR A 68 15.28 -6.20 -7.54
C TYR A 68 14.04 -6.23 -6.64
N PHE A 69 13.07 -5.31 -6.84
CA PHE A 69 11.83 -5.32 -6.06
C PHE A 69 11.01 -6.57 -6.32
N GLN A 70 10.65 -7.26 -5.24
CA GLN A 70 9.73 -8.39 -5.28
C GLN A 70 8.71 -8.24 -4.15
N SER A 71 7.44 -8.34 -4.47
CA SER A 71 6.36 -8.27 -3.49
C SER A 71 5.37 -9.40 -3.69
N THR A 72 4.74 -9.84 -2.62
CA THR A 72 3.66 -10.81 -2.69
C THR A 72 2.32 -10.09 -2.92
N PRO A 73 1.31 -10.76 -3.50
CA PRO A 73 -0.02 -10.18 -3.65
C PRO A 73 -0.62 -9.67 -2.34
N ILE A 74 -0.39 -10.36 -1.23
CA ILE A 74 -0.89 -9.94 0.08
C ILE A 74 -0.21 -8.64 0.56
N GLN A 75 1.07 -8.45 0.29
CA GLN A 75 1.79 -7.21 0.60
C GLN A 75 1.23 -6.03 -0.20
N LEU A 76 0.93 -6.23 -1.49
CA LEU A 76 0.30 -5.20 -2.33
C LEU A 76 -1.12 -4.88 -1.86
N CYS A 77 -1.89 -5.89 -1.48
CA CYS A 77 -3.21 -5.73 -0.89
C CYS A 77 -3.13 -4.91 0.41
N LEU A 78 -2.22 -5.26 1.31
CA LEU A 78 -1.99 -4.54 2.56
C LEU A 78 -1.59 -3.08 2.32
N MET A 79 -0.64 -2.82 1.42
CA MET A 79 -0.24 -1.47 1.05
C MET A 79 -1.43 -0.65 0.54
N THR A 80 -2.22 -1.22 -0.37
CA THR A 80 -3.40 -0.56 -0.93
C THR A 80 -4.45 -0.27 0.13
N ALA A 81 -4.73 -1.23 1.02
CA ALA A 81 -5.65 -1.05 2.13
C ALA A 81 -5.19 0.05 3.10
N GLN A 82 -3.89 0.14 3.37
CA GLN A 82 -3.31 1.19 4.21
C GLN A 82 -3.36 2.58 3.56
N ILE A 83 -3.23 2.68 2.25
CA ILE A 83 -3.48 3.93 1.52
C ILE A 83 -4.96 4.30 1.59
N ALA A 84 -5.85 3.35 1.34
CA ALA A 84 -7.30 3.56 1.32
C ALA A 84 -7.85 4.03 2.67
N ASN A 85 -7.33 3.49 3.79
CA ASN A 85 -7.77 3.87 5.13
C ASN A 85 -7.19 5.19 5.66
N GLY A 86 -6.42 5.92 4.84
CA GLY A 86 -5.81 7.20 5.22
C GLY A 86 -4.43 7.09 5.86
N GLY A 87 -3.69 6.02 5.60
CA GLY A 87 -2.30 5.85 6.03
C GLY A 87 -2.15 5.27 7.44
N TYR A 88 -3.12 4.53 7.91
CA TYR A 88 -3.02 3.84 9.19
C TYR A 88 -2.56 2.39 9.01
N LYS A 89 -1.72 1.94 9.94
CA LYS A 89 -1.22 0.56 9.96
C LYS A 89 -2.37 -0.43 10.11
N ILE A 90 -2.32 -1.51 9.32
CA ILE A 90 -3.19 -2.68 9.41
C ILE A 90 -2.33 -3.88 9.77
N ASP A 91 -2.78 -4.70 10.69
CA ASP A 91 -2.22 -6.02 10.97
C ASP A 91 -3.18 -7.07 10.37
N PRO A 92 -2.87 -7.60 9.16
CA PRO A 92 -3.76 -8.51 8.44
C PRO A 92 -3.79 -9.88 9.13
N ARG A 93 -4.95 -10.55 9.07
CA ARG A 93 -5.16 -11.89 9.61
C ARG A 93 -5.94 -12.74 8.63
N ILE A 94 -5.64 -14.02 8.54
CA ILE A 94 -6.42 -15.01 7.79
C ILE A 94 -7.49 -15.63 8.70
N ILE A 95 -7.13 -15.87 9.97
CA ILE A 95 -8.02 -16.52 10.93
C ILE A 95 -8.82 -15.45 11.68
N PHE A 96 -10.14 -15.61 11.66
CA PHE A 96 -11.06 -14.79 12.42
C PHE A 96 -11.23 -15.34 13.83
N GLU A 97 -10.72 -14.64 14.82
CA GLU A 97 -10.96 -15.02 16.22
C GLU A 97 -12.35 -14.56 16.67
N LYS A 98 -13.04 -15.46 17.43
CA LYS A 98 -14.39 -15.20 17.98
C LYS A 98 -14.48 -13.95 18.88
N ARG A 99 -13.35 -13.41 19.31
CA ARG A 99 -13.25 -12.23 20.20
C ARG A 99 -13.38 -10.89 19.48
N ASP A 100 -13.33 -10.86 18.16
CA ASP A 100 -13.49 -9.62 17.40
C ASP A 100 -15.00 -9.27 17.26
N ASN A 101 -15.68 -9.07 18.39
CA ASN A 101 -17.06 -8.58 18.41
C ASN A 101 -17.18 -7.26 17.65
N ASP A 102 -16.17 -6.40 17.73
CA ASP A 102 -16.12 -5.10 17.07
C ASP A 102 -16.15 -5.21 15.55
N LEU A 103 -15.48 -6.21 14.95
CA LEU A 103 -15.52 -6.44 13.51
C LEU A 103 -16.89 -7.00 13.08
N ARG A 104 -17.53 -7.81 13.91
CA ARG A 104 -18.89 -8.31 13.66
C ARG A 104 -19.90 -7.17 13.69
N ASP A 105 -19.79 -6.29 14.67
CA ASP A 105 -20.64 -5.11 14.81
C ASP A 105 -20.40 -4.14 13.64
N TYR A 106 -19.15 -4.00 13.17
CA TYR A 106 -18.83 -3.27 11.95
C TYR A 106 -19.50 -3.86 10.72
N ILE A 107 -19.35 -5.17 10.50
CA ILE A 107 -19.94 -5.85 9.33
C ILE A 107 -21.46 -5.76 9.39
N LYS A 108 -22.05 -5.95 10.57
CA LYS A 108 -23.49 -5.83 10.80
C LYS A 108 -23.99 -4.42 10.48
N HIS A 109 -23.32 -3.39 11.03
CA HIS A 109 -23.64 -1.99 10.76
C HIS A 109 -23.56 -1.65 9.27
N LYS A 110 -22.51 -2.10 8.57
CA LYS A 110 -22.35 -1.89 7.12
C LYS A 110 -23.42 -2.59 6.29
N ASN A 111 -23.86 -3.77 6.70
CA ASN A 111 -24.93 -4.50 6.02
C ASN A 111 -26.29 -3.85 6.23
N GLU A 112 -26.55 -3.31 7.42
CA GLU A 112 -27.81 -2.66 7.78
C GLU A 112 -27.89 -1.21 7.22
N LYS A 113 -26.73 -0.52 7.12
CA LYS A 113 -26.65 0.89 6.75
C LYS A 113 -25.47 1.16 5.78
N PRO A 114 -25.55 0.69 4.53
CA PRO A 114 -24.42 0.72 3.60
C PRO A 114 -23.95 2.14 3.25
N ASN A 115 -24.81 3.14 3.37
CA ASN A 115 -24.54 4.53 2.99
C ASN A 115 -24.16 5.45 4.17
N GLU A 116 -24.23 4.98 5.41
CA GLU A 116 -23.77 5.76 6.55
C GLU A 116 -22.25 5.65 6.70
N SER A 117 -21.60 6.81 6.92
CA SER A 117 -20.21 6.83 7.37
C SER A 117 -20.13 6.20 8.75
N LEU A 118 -19.16 5.31 8.93
CA LEU A 118 -18.91 4.70 10.24
C LEU A 118 -18.67 5.78 11.30
N PRO A 119 -19.28 5.62 12.47
CA PRO A 119 -18.97 6.48 13.60
C PRO A 119 -17.45 6.42 13.87
N THR A 120 -16.80 7.57 13.84
CA THR A 120 -15.35 7.71 14.04
C THR A 120 -14.86 7.06 15.34
N ASN A 121 -15.74 6.97 16.34
CA ASN A 121 -15.47 6.32 17.62
C ASN A 121 -15.41 4.77 17.52
N LEU A 122 -16.11 4.14 16.58
CA LEU A 122 -16.04 2.69 16.37
C LEU A 122 -14.71 2.32 15.68
N LEU A 123 -14.25 3.17 14.77
CA LEU A 123 -12.97 2.98 14.07
C LEU A 123 -11.76 3.27 14.97
N LEU A 124 -11.87 4.23 15.89
CA LEU A 124 -10.72 4.73 16.65
C LEU A 124 -10.54 4.06 18.03
N LYS A 125 -11.60 3.52 18.65
CA LYS A 125 -11.51 2.98 20.02
C LYS A 125 -10.89 1.59 20.11
N ASN A 126 -11.01 0.77 19.07
CA ASN A 126 -10.66 -0.66 19.14
C ASN A 126 -9.45 -1.04 18.30
N PHE A 127 -9.03 -0.20 17.40
CA PHE A 127 -7.79 -0.39 16.65
C PHE A 127 -6.79 0.65 17.16
N ASN A 128 -5.68 0.19 17.71
CA ASN A 128 -4.53 1.03 18.06
C ASN A 128 -3.88 1.51 16.74
N LEU A 129 -4.61 2.38 16.02
CA LEU A 129 -4.29 2.81 14.67
C LEU A 129 -3.06 3.72 14.73
N LYS A 130 -1.90 3.14 14.49
CA LYS A 130 -0.66 3.89 14.38
C LYS A 130 -0.59 4.49 12.97
N PRO A 131 -0.43 5.81 12.83
CA PRO A 131 -0.18 6.42 11.54
C PRO A 131 1.17 5.93 11.00
N LEU A 132 1.21 5.58 9.71
CA LEU A 132 2.44 5.18 9.01
C LEU A 132 3.32 6.38 8.69
N PHE A 133 2.72 7.56 8.55
CA PHE A 133 3.37 8.79 8.15
C PHE A 133 2.93 9.95 9.03
N GLN A 134 3.84 10.91 9.24
CA GLN A 134 3.57 12.11 10.03
C GLN A 134 2.59 13.06 9.32
N ASN A 135 2.73 13.20 7.99
CA ASN A 135 1.88 14.08 7.20
C ASN A 135 0.80 13.27 6.46
N LYS A 136 -0.44 13.43 6.90
CA LYS A 136 -1.60 12.78 6.29
C LYS A 136 -1.96 13.33 4.90
N GLU A 137 -1.58 14.57 4.59
CA GLU A 137 -1.85 15.19 3.30
C GLU A 137 -1.20 14.40 2.16
N ASN A 138 -0.01 13.84 2.39
CA ASN A 138 0.66 13.00 1.39
C ASN A 138 -0.19 11.79 0.97
N ILE A 139 -0.91 11.18 1.89
CA ILE A 139 -1.80 10.05 1.58
C ILE A 139 -3.01 10.51 0.77
N ASN A 140 -3.57 11.67 1.09
CA ASN A 140 -4.68 12.22 0.31
C ASN A 140 -4.25 12.52 -1.13
N ILE A 141 -3.09 13.14 -1.34
CA ILE A 141 -2.52 13.37 -2.67
C ILE A 141 -2.39 12.04 -3.45
N VAL A 142 -1.90 10.97 -2.81
CA VAL A 142 -1.79 9.65 -3.45
C VAL A 142 -3.16 9.08 -3.80
N LYS A 143 -4.15 9.19 -2.91
CA LYS A 143 -5.53 8.73 -3.17
C LYS A 143 -6.17 9.49 -4.33
N ASP A 144 -6.03 10.79 -4.36
CA ASP A 144 -6.54 11.65 -5.43
C ASP A 144 -5.86 11.31 -6.77
N ALA A 145 -4.55 11.11 -6.77
CA ALA A 145 -3.81 10.67 -7.96
C ALA A 145 -4.25 9.28 -8.45
N MET A 146 -4.53 8.35 -7.54
CA MET A 146 -5.07 7.02 -7.88
C MET A 146 -6.49 7.13 -8.45
N PHE A 147 -7.31 8.03 -7.91
CA PHE A 147 -8.65 8.30 -8.43
C PHE A 147 -8.57 8.89 -9.84
N SER A 148 -7.75 9.93 -10.06
CA SER A 148 -7.53 10.56 -11.36
C SER A 148 -7.00 9.57 -12.39
N SER A 149 -6.09 8.65 -11.99
CA SER A 149 -5.56 7.59 -12.87
C SER A 149 -6.67 6.72 -13.48
N SER A 150 -7.76 6.49 -12.73
CA SER A 150 -8.83 5.60 -13.18
C SER A 150 -10.05 6.35 -13.76
N ASN A 151 -10.30 7.61 -13.37
CA ASN A 151 -11.55 8.29 -13.67
C ASN A 151 -11.39 9.54 -14.55
N GLU A 152 -10.19 10.07 -14.73
CA GLU A 152 -9.96 11.28 -15.53
C GLU A 152 -9.39 10.96 -16.91
N PRO A 153 -9.75 11.74 -17.94
CA PRO A 153 -9.16 11.61 -19.28
C PRO A 153 -7.63 11.75 -19.23
N GLY A 154 -6.93 10.80 -19.86
CA GLY A 154 -5.46 10.73 -19.83
C GLY A 154 -4.90 9.86 -18.69
N GLY A 155 -5.72 9.43 -17.73
CA GLY A 155 -5.33 8.45 -16.72
C GLY A 155 -5.00 7.09 -17.34
N THR A 156 -3.98 6.41 -16.79
CA THR A 156 -3.47 5.14 -17.35
C THR A 156 -4.50 4.01 -17.30
N SER A 157 -5.45 4.06 -16.37
CA SER A 157 -6.54 3.09 -16.22
C SER A 157 -7.90 3.60 -16.76
N TYR A 158 -7.96 4.82 -17.29
CA TYR A 158 -9.21 5.47 -17.70
C TYR A 158 -10.06 4.65 -18.66
N ARG A 159 -9.42 3.92 -19.59
CA ARG A 159 -10.13 3.08 -20.56
C ARG A 159 -10.84 1.87 -19.94
N HIS A 160 -10.45 1.50 -18.73
CA HIS A 160 -10.97 0.34 -17.98
C HIS A 160 -11.86 0.77 -16.80
N ARG A 161 -12.25 2.05 -16.73
CA ARG A 161 -13.13 2.54 -15.69
C ARG A 161 -14.52 1.91 -15.77
N ILE A 162 -15.17 1.84 -14.64
CA ILE A 162 -16.60 1.50 -14.59
C ILE A 162 -17.37 2.80 -14.82
N GLU A 163 -18.20 2.85 -15.88
CA GLU A 163 -18.92 4.07 -16.25
C GLU A 163 -20.05 4.42 -15.28
N ASN A 164 -20.51 3.45 -14.48
CA ASN A 164 -21.53 3.71 -13.47
C ASN A 164 -20.92 4.46 -12.28
N PRO A 165 -21.39 5.70 -11.99
CA PRO A 165 -20.82 6.54 -10.92
C PRO A 165 -20.93 5.93 -9.51
N LYS A 166 -21.83 4.93 -9.32
CA LYS A 166 -21.95 4.23 -8.04
C LYS A 166 -20.78 3.24 -7.76
N PHE A 167 -20.01 2.91 -8.79
CA PHE A 167 -18.93 1.91 -8.72
C PHE A 167 -17.58 2.47 -9.15
N THR A 168 -17.37 3.78 -8.96
CA THR A 168 -16.06 4.40 -9.19
C THR A 168 -15.00 3.78 -8.28
N PHE A 169 -13.80 3.61 -8.80
CA PHE A 169 -12.67 3.07 -8.06
C PHE A 169 -11.40 3.90 -8.29
N ALA A 170 -10.49 3.86 -7.33
CA ALA A 170 -9.16 4.40 -7.48
C ALA A 170 -8.17 3.26 -7.71
N GLY A 171 -7.19 3.45 -8.58
CA GLY A 171 -6.27 2.38 -8.94
C GLY A 171 -4.92 2.85 -9.43
N LYS A 172 -3.99 1.89 -9.52
CA LYS A 172 -2.67 2.06 -10.13
C LYS A 172 -2.38 0.86 -11.02
N THR A 173 -2.03 1.11 -12.27
CA THR A 173 -1.58 0.05 -13.19
C THR A 173 -0.27 -0.57 -12.71
N GLY A 174 -0.11 -1.85 -12.93
CA GLY A 174 1.14 -2.58 -12.75
C GLY A 174 1.77 -2.97 -14.08
N SER A 175 3.09 -3.19 -14.07
CA SER A 175 3.84 -3.82 -15.16
C SER A 175 4.73 -4.90 -14.55
N SER A 176 4.72 -6.08 -15.14
CA SER A 176 5.54 -7.22 -14.74
C SER A 176 6.52 -7.60 -15.85
#